data_fbdcb53e9f6d7e6963fd260db4f741aa
#
_entry.id   fbdcb53e9f6d7e6963fd260db4f741aa
#
_cell.length_a   1.000
_cell.length_b   1.000
_cell.length_c   1.000
_cell.angle_alpha   90.00
_cell.angle_beta   90.00
_cell.angle_gamma   90.00
#
_symmetry.space_group_name_H-M   'P 1'
#
loop_
_entity.id
_entity.type
_entity.pdbx_description
1 polymer ?
#
loop_
_entity_poly.entity_id
_entity_poly.type
_entity_poly.pdbx_seq_one_letter_code
_entity_poly.pdbx_strand_id
1 'polypeptide(L)'
;MASLYRITATILTSTLLLSIASAQDCEFKALKTSYPSPVTAKNWSYRLIANELRRPRGITFDSKGALIVIDSGNGIIRLELEDGGGTCLHVKNKTTLLKQDNLNHGLAISKDGRTLYASSSNYVFAWSYDPSKVEVDNSTVQILVTNMTNGGHTSRTLLISEKEPDMLLVSRGSAGNDDRGAENQATGRSQIRAFNISSFSSGSDQKPYDYLDGRRLGWGLRNSVGLAEHPETGGIFSVENSADQLERNGKDIHKDNPAEEMNFHGYLNGSREDQGGNYGYPHCYTLWSTEDFPNLGDLKVGDQFPADRQSRQFKDDTNPNDEECKKEYVAPVLAFQAHTAPLDMKFDKEGTTAYVSFHGSWNRNPPVGYQISQVAFENGQPEKLSSSKDAATPIIYNKNLGNCPDNCFRPVGLAWDSQNRLWFSSDSTGEVFVMNHRKEDSDSSSSQGDDDDGNDNSAFSLQPSSAALIVTLAAVVMGGFMA
;
A
#
# COMPACT_ATOMS: atom_id res chain seq x y z
N MET A 1 27.89 59.42 60.15
CA MET A 1 26.80 59.47 59.19
C MET A 1 26.90 58.22 58.31
N ALA A 2 26.15 57.19 58.65
CA ALA A 2 26.15 55.91 57.94
C ALA A 2 24.81 55.79 57.20
N SER A 3 24.85 55.74 55.88
CA SER A 3 23.66 55.60 55.03
C SER A 3 23.38 54.10 54.80
N LEU A 4 22.23 53.61 55.25
CA LEU A 4 21.73 52.27 55.01
C LEU A 4 21.00 52.25 53.66
N TYR A 5 21.53 51.46 52.69
CA TYR A 5 20.82 51.05 51.48
C TYR A 5 19.96 49.83 51.78
N ARG A 6 18.64 49.92 51.65
CA ARG A 6 17.72 48.79 51.61
C ARG A 6 17.64 48.28 50.20
N ILE A 7 18.02 47.02 49.98
CA ILE A 7 17.83 46.28 48.75
C ILE A 7 16.46 45.52 48.92
N THR A 8 15.50 45.92 48.14
CA THR A 8 14.21 45.21 48.02
C THR A 8 14.35 44.18 46.91
N ALA A 9 14.40 42.89 47.25
CA ALA A 9 14.36 41.80 46.32
C ALA A 9 12.93 41.52 45.88
N THR A 10 12.59 41.79 44.64
CA THR A 10 11.32 41.41 44.01
C THR A 10 11.43 39.99 43.51
N ILE A 11 10.76 39.04 44.15
CA ILE A 11 10.65 37.67 43.71
C ILE A 11 9.56 37.63 42.63
N LEU A 12 9.99 37.47 41.38
CA LEU A 12 9.10 37.20 40.24
C LEU A 12 8.76 35.69 40.25
N THR A 13 7.59 35.34 40.76
CA THR A 13 7.03 33.98 40.63
C THR A 13 6.46 33.82 39.22
N SER A 14 7.21 33.22 38.30
CA SER A 14 6.69 32.75 37.04
C SER A 14 5.87 31.47 37.26
N THR A 15 4.56 31.59 37.26
CA THR A 15 3.62 30.46 37.20
C THR A 15 3.73 29.83 35.79
N LEU A 16 4.43 28.71 35.71
CA LEU A 16 4.41 27.83 34.52
C LEU A 16 3.01 27.21 34.47
N LEU A 17 2.15 27.69 33.60
CA LEU A 17 0.92 27.02 33.22
C LEU A 17 1.29 25.78 32.38
N LEU A 18 1.44 24.60 33.02
CA LEU A 18 1.39 23.34 32.33
C LEU A 18 -0.03 23.17 31.77
N SER A 19 -0.20 23.39 30.49
CA SER A 19 -1.38 22.94 29.77
C SER A 19 -1.32 21.41 29.70
N ILE A 20 -2.00 20.75 30.63
CA ILE A 20 -2.35 19.32 30.48
C ILE A 20 -3.30 19.29 29.30
N ALA A 21 -2.80 18.85 28.12
CA ALA A 21 -3.64 18.49 27.00
C ALA A 21 -4.43 17.24 27.41
N SER A 22 -5.58 17.45 28.04
CA SER A 22 -6.57 16.38 28.19
C SER A 22 -6.93 15.90 26.78
N ALA A 23 -6.92 14.59 26.56
CA ALA A 23 -7.51 14.01 25.37
C ALA A 23 -8.95 14.52 25.28
N GLN A 24 -9.19 15.49 24.39
CA GLN A 24 -10.52 16.07 24.21
C GLN A 24 -11.40 14.95 23.67
N ASP A 25 -12.46 14.62 24.40
CA ASP A 25 -13.44 13.63 23.95
C ASP A 25 -13.98 14.07 22.59
N CYS A 26 -14.00 13.13 21.63
CA CYS A 26 -14.48 13.43 20.29
C CYS A 26 -15.98 13.74 20.34
N GLU A 27 -16.34 14.97 19.97
CA GLU A 27 -17.73 15.44 19.95
C GLU A 27 -18.59 14.74 18.88
N PHE A 28 -17.97 14.18 17.84
CA PHE A 28 -18.70 13.53 16.77
C PHE A 28 -19.05 12.08 17.12
N LYS A 29 -20.30 11.71 16.84
CA LYS A 29 -20.77 10.34 17.03
C LYS A 29 -19.94 9.37 16.20
N ALA A 30 -19.36 8.34 16.83
CA ALA A 30 -18.61 7.31 16.16
C ALA A 30 -19.53 6.42 15.30
N LEU A 31 -19.16 6.23 14.03
CA LEU A 31 -19.71 5.16 13.21
C LEU A 31 -19.15 3.81 13.70
N LYS A 32 -19.92 2.75 13.50
CA LYS A 32 -19.53 1.39 13.89
C LYS A 32 -19.52 0.48 12.66
N THR A 33 -18.56 -0.41 12.61
CA THR A 33 -18.52 -1.49 11.62
C THR A 33 -19.64 -2.50 11.90
N SER A 34 -20.12 -3.16 10.86
CA SER A 34 -21.07 -4.28 10.98
C SER A 34 -20.41 -5.63 11.30
N TYR A 35 -19.09 -5.67 11.34
CA TYR A 35 -18.21 -6.80 11.63
C TYR A 35 -17.33 -6.49 12.85
N PRO A 36 -16.62 -7.50 13.41
CA PRO A 36 -15.74 -7.28 14.56
C PRO A 36 -14.68 -6.21 14.28
N SER A 37 -14.55 -5.27 15.20
CA SER A 37 -13.64 -4.12 15.06
C SER A 37 -12.21 -4.56 14.76
N PRO A 38 -11.52 -3.89 13.81
CA PRO A 38 -10.09 -4.08 13.58
C PRO A 38 -9.25 -3.79 14.84
N VAL A 39 -8.05 -4.36 14.86
CA VAL A 39 -7.03 -4.11 15.89
C VAL A 39 -5.90 -3.29 15.27
N THR A 40 -5.37 -2.31 16.01
CA THR A 40 -4.20 -1.54 15.60
C THR A 40 -2.94 -1.96 16.37
N ALA A 41 -1.79 -1.73 15.76
CA ALA A 41 -0.51 -1.79 16.45
C ALA A 41 -0.40 -0.67 17.51
N LYS A 42 0.57 -0.80 18.44
CA LYS A 42 0.87 0.22 19.46
C LYS A 42 1.05 1.60 18.80
N ASN A 43 0.57 2.63 19.46
CA ASN A 43 0.60 4.04 19.02
C ASN A 43 -0.25 4.38 17.78
N TRP A 44 -0.93 3.41 17.18
CA TRP A 44 -1.89 3.66 16.11
C TRP A 44 -3.32 3.71 16.66
N SER A 45 -4.10 4.64 16.17
CA SER A 45 -5.54 4.71 16.38
C SER A 45 -6.25 4.82 15.04
N TYR A 46 -7.51 4.42 14.98
CA TYR A 46 -8.31 4.53 13.76
C TYR A 46 -9.74 4.95 14.07
N ARG A 47 -10.44 5.44 13.04
CA ARG A 47 -11.88 5.74 13.10
C ARG A 47 -12.52 5.47 11.75
N LEU A 48 -13.72 4.90 11.78
CA LEU A 48 -14.62 4.82 10.64
C LEU A 48 -15.23 6.20 10.38
N ILE A 49 -15.01 6.77 9.18
CA ILE A 49 -15.42 8.13 8.82
C ILE A 49 -16.63 8.14 7.90
N ALA A 50 -16.68 7.21 6.96
CA ALA A 50 -17.81 7.06 6.07
C ALA A 50 -18.14 5.59 5.84
N ASN A 51 -19.42 5.30 5.66
CA ASN A 51 -19.98 4.03 5.23
C ASN A 51 -21.05 4.28 4.15
N GLU A 52 -21.75 3.28 3.70
CA GLU A 52 -22.79 3.40 2.66
C GLU A 52 -22.25 3.89 1.30
N LEU A 53 -20.96 3.73 1.02
CA LEU A 53 -20.43 3.79 -0.33
C LEU A 53 -20.66 2.42 -0.98
N ARG A 54 -20.71 2.39 -2.31
CA ARG A 54 -20.95 1.13 -3.02
C ARG A 54 -19.73 0.22 -3.02
N ARG A 55 -18.61 0.74 -3.54
CA ARG A 55 -17.32 0.05 -3.66
C ARG A 55 -16.19 1.09 -3.73
N PRO A 56 -15.83 1.74 -2.61
CA PRO A 56 -14.79 2.76 -2.62
C PRO A 56 -13.43 2.14 -2.92
N ARG A 57 -12.74 2.69 -3.92
CA ARG A 57 -11.46 2.19 -4.42
C ARG A 57 -10.36 3.24 -4.23
N GLY A 58 -9.85 3.85 -5.30
CA GLY A 58 -8.86 4.90 -5.20
C GLY A 58 -9.38 6.12 -4.45
N ILE A 59 -8.55 6.69 -3.59
CA ILE A 59 -8.85 7.88 -2.78
C ILE A 59 -7.71 8.89 -2.87
N THR A 60 -8.03 10.17 -2.78
CA THR A 60 -7.06 11.28 -2.72
C THR A 60 -7.69 12.50 -2.07
N PHE A 61 -6.89 13.49 -1.69
CA PHE A 61 -7.39 14.75 -1.14
C PHE A 61 -7.33 15.86 -2.16
N ASP A 62 -8.35 16.75 -2.16
CA ASP A 62 -8.29 17.99 -2.91
C ASP A 62 -7.57 19.09 -2.11
N SER A 63 -7.29 20.21 -2.78
CA SER A 63 -6.60 21.36 -2.17
C SER A 63 -7.39 22.08 -1.07
N LYS A 64 -8.64 21.69 -0.83
CA LYS A 64 -9.49 22.17 0.27
C LYS A 64 -9.58 21.18 1.44
N GLY A 65 -8.83 20.06 1.37
CA GLY A 65 -8.81 19.02 2.40
C GLY A 65 -10.04 18.11 2.38
N ALA A 66 -10.82 18.11 1.31
CA ALA A 66 -11.89 17.13 1.16
C ALA A 66 -11.38 15.84 0.50
N LEU A 67 -11.90 14.71 0.96
CA LEU A 67 -11.55 13.41 0.40
C LEU A 67 -12.34 13.14 -0.87
N ILE A 68 -11.65 12.84 -1.95
CA ILE A 68 -12.20 12.41 -3.23
C ILE A 68 -12.07 10.90 -3.32
N VAL A 69 -13.14 10.22 -3.70
CA VAL A 69 -13.25 8.77 -3.72
C VAL A 69 -13.79 8.28 -5.06
N ILE A 70 -13.13 7.32 -5.69
CA ILE A 70 -13.77 6.49 -6.73
C ILE A 70 -14.71 5.51 -6.03
N ASP A 71 -15.99 5.72 -6.17
CA ASP A 71 -17.02 4.78 -5.77
C ASP A 71 -17.40 3.93 -6.99
N SER A 72 -16.72 2.82 -7.16
CA SER A 72 -16.74 1.99 -8.38
C SER A 72 -18.15 1.56 -8.77
N GLY A 73 -18.51 1.82 -10.02
CA GLY A 73 -19.86 1.62 -10.55
C GLY A 73 -20.87 2.71 -10.15
N ASN A 74 -20.40 3.82 -9.57
CA ASN A 74 -21.21 4.96 -9.17
C ASN A 74 -20.62 6.29 -9.66
N GLY A 75 -19.30 6.43 -9.63
CA GLY A 75 -18.58 7.60 -10.10
C GLY A 75 -17.59 8.16 -9.10
N ILE A 76 -17.50 9.50 -9.03
CA ILE A 76 -16.58 10.23 -8.14
C ILE A 76 -17.38 10.93 -7.05
N ILE A 77 -17.06 10.61 -5.81
CA ILE A 77 -17.68 11.18 -4.61
C ILE A 77 -16.67 12.09 -3.92
N ARG A 78 -17.13 13.22 -3.41
CA ARG A 78 -16.38 14.13 -2.54
C ARG A 78 -16.98 14.14 -1.15
N LEU A 79 -16.13 13.93 -0.15
CA LEU A 79 -16.48 13.99 1.26
C LEU A 79 -15.83 15.22 1.89
N GLU A 80 -16.62 16.23 2.22
CA GLU A 80 -16.20 17.37 3.02
C GLU A 80 -16.13 16.95 4.48
N LEU A 81 -15.02 17.26 5.14
CA LEU A 81 -14.74 16.80 6.50
C LEU A 81 -14.83 17.96 7.49
N GLU A 82 -15.32 17.66 8.67
CA GLU A 82 -15.16 18.49 9.86
C GLU A 82 -14.16 17.80 10.79
N ASP A 83 -13.16 18.54 11.24
CA ASP A 83 -11.97 18.03 11.90
C ASP A 83 -11.85 18.53 13.35
N GLY A 84 -12.04 17.65 14.32
CA GLY A 84 -11.87 17.88 15.76
C GLY A 84 -10.47 17.48 16.27
N GLY A 85 -9.53 17.11 15.36
CA GLY A 85 -8.16 16.70 15.70
C GLY A 85 -7.99 15.20 15.89
N GLY A 86 -6.76 14.71 15.72
CA GLY A 86 -6.44 13.28 15.77
C GLY A 86 -7.29 12.47 14.79
N THR A 87 -8.00 11.44 15.28
CA THR A 87 -9.00 10.71 14.49
C THR A 87 -10.42 11.23 14.65
N CYS A 88 -10.62 12.33 15.38
CA CYS A 88 -11.95 12.92 15.62
C CYS A 88 -12.41 13.72 14.41
N LEU A 89 -12.90 13.02 13.39
CA LEU A 89 -13.46 13.61 12.17
C LEU A 89 -14.83 13.02 11.88
N HIS A 90 -15.61 13.78 11.11
CA HIS A 90 -16.84 13.26 10.50
C HIS A 90 -17.07 13.88 9.13
N VAL A 91 -17.91 13.24 8.33
CA VAL A 91 -18.34 13.79 7.02
C VAL A 91 -19.40 14.85 7.26
N LYS A 92 -19.05 16.11 6.95
CA LYS A 92 -19.97 17.25 7.00
C LYS A 92 -20.92 17.26 5.81
N ASN A 93 -20.39 16.93 4.62
CA ASN A 93 -21.17 16.88 3.39
C ASN A 93 -20.64 15.83 2.43
N LYS A 94 -21.54 15.12 1.73
CA LYS A 94 -21.24 14.13 0.69
C LYS A 94 -21.82 14.61 -0.63
N THR A 95 -20.96 14.83 -1.64
CA THR A 95 -21.35 15.33 -2.96
C THR A 95 -20.91 14.33 -4.03
N THR A 96 -21.80 13.99 -4.95
CA THR A 96 -21.42 13.29 -6.17
C THR A 96 -20.89 14.32 -7.17
N LEU A 97 -19.56 14.33 -7.38
CA LEU A 97 -18.90 15.23 -8.34
C LEU A 97 -19.19 14.82 -9.79
N LEU A 98 -19.17 13.51 -10.05
CA LEU A 98 -19.37 12.97 -11.38
C LEU A 98 -20.05 11.60 -11.28
N LYS A 99 -21.14 11.43 -12.04
CA LYS A 99 -21.78 10.11 -12.25
C LYS A 99 -21.19 9.47 -13.49
N GLN A 100 -20.39 8.43 -13.30
CA GLN A 100 -19.78 7.67 -14.39
C GLN A 100 -19.50 6.24 -13.90
N ASP A 101 -20.33 5.31 -14.29
CA ASP A 101 -20.39 3.94 -13.75
C ASP A 101 -19.22 3.04 -14.19
N ASN A 102 -18.54 3.38 -15.29
CA ASN A 102 -17.38 2.63 -15.78
C ASN A 102 -16.06 2.99 -15.09
N LEU A 103 -16.02 3.98 -14.21
CA LEU A 103 -14.85 4.27 -13.37
C LEU A 103 -14.68 3.17 -12.33
N ASN A 104 -13.46 2.67 -12.18
CA ASN A 104 -13.25 1.47 -11.39
C ASN A 104 -12.16 1.53 -10.33
N HIS A 105 -11.09 2.31 -10.50
CA HIS A 105 -10.00 2.30 -9.53
C HIS A 105 -9.13 3.55 -9.52
N GLY A 106 -8.46 3.88 -10.64
CA GLY A 106 -7.45 4.93 -10.68
C GLY A 106 -8.04 6.31 -10.46
N LEU A 107 -7.36 7.09 -9.62
CA LEU A 107 -7.71 8.46 -9.26
C LEU A 107 -6.43 9.25 -9.00
N ALA A 108 -6.33 10.45 -9.57
CA ALA A 108 -5.25 11.39 -9.29
C ALA A 108 -5.75 12.83 -9.47
N ILE A 109 -5.04 13.79 -8.88
CA ILE A 109 -5.27 15.21 -9.04
C ILE A 109 -3.95 15.86 -9.48
N SER A 110 -4.01 16.81 -10.41
CA SER A 110 -2.84 17.58 -10.83
C SER A 110 -2.23 18.35 -9.64
N LYS A 111 -0.93 18.65 -9.73
CA LYS A 111 -0.21 19.37 -8.67
C LYS A 111 -0.84 20.73 -8.32
N ASP A 112 -1.45 21.42 -9.30
CA ASP A 112 -2.16 22.69 -9.09
C ASP A 112 -3.59 22.49 -8.53
N GLY A 113 -4.06 21.25 -8.38
CA GLY A 113 -5.37 20.88 -7.86
C GLY A 113 -6.54 21.18 -8.81
N ARG A 114 -6.29 21.48 -10.11
CA ARG A 114 -7.31 21.92 -11.03
C ARG A 114 -7.73 20.91 -12.08
N THR A 115 -7.02 19.79 -12.17
CA THR A 115 -7.39 18.71 -13.09
C THR A 115 -7.58 17.43 -12.29
N LEU A 116 -8.74 16.81 -12.45
CA LEU A 116 -9.08 15.53 -11.87
C LEU A 116 -8.90 14.45 -12.93
N TYR A 117 -8.13 13.41 -12.60
CA TYR A 117 -7.88 12.25 -13.46
C TYR A 117 -8.55 11.02 -12.86
N ALA A 118 -9.23 10.24 -13.69
CA ALA A 118 -9.76 8.94 -13.28
C ALA A 118 -9.70 7.93 -14.43
N SER A 119 -9.74 6.65 -14.07
CA SER A 119 -9.63 5.57 -15.05
C SER A 119 -10.85 4.64 -15.06
N SER A 120 -11.11 4.11 -16.25
CA SER A 120 -11.89 2.92 -16.49
C SER A 120 -10.99 1.77 -16.95
N SER A 121 -11.56 0.61 -17.25
CA SER A 121 -10.79 -0.51 -17.83
C SER A 121 -10.12 -0.20 -19.17
N ASN A 122 -10.63 0.79 -19.92
CA ASN A 122 -10.15 1.12 -21.27
C ASN A 122 -9.53 2.51 -21.40
N TYR A 123 -9.91 3.47 -20.56
CA TYR A 123 -9.57 4.86 -20.72
C TYR A 123 -8.99 5.49 -19.46
N VAL A 124 -8.10 6.47 -19.64
CA VAL A 124 -7.81 7.51 -18.64
C VAL A 124 -8.49 8.78 -19.09
N PHE A 125 -9.26 9.36 -18.18
CA PHE A 125 -9.99 10.62 -18.39
C PHE A 125 -9.34 11.74 -17.57
N ALA A 126 -9.51 12.97 -18.04
CA ALA A 126 -9.23 14.20 -17.31
C ALA A 126 -10.40 15.18 -17.44
N TRP A 127 -10.66 15.92 -16.36
CA TRP A 127 -11.67 16.99 -16.29
C TRP A 127 -11.08 18.20 -15.58
N SER A 128 -11.56 19.39 -15.95
CA SER A 128 -11.36 20.57 -15.12
C SER A 128 -12.11 20.41 -13.80
N TYR A 129 -11.42 20.70 -12.70
CA TYR A 129 -11.94 20.61 -11.35
C TYR A 129 -11.77 21.92 -10.60
N ASP A 130 -12.84 22.44 -10.01
CA ASP A 130 -12.79 23.59 -9.11
C ASP A 130 -13.20 23.16 -7.69
N PRO A 131 -12.24 22.92 -6.80
CA PRO A 131 -12.54 22.49 -5.42
C PRO A 131 -13.27 23.57 -4.61
N SER A 132 -13.19 24.85 -5.01
CA SER A 132 -13.88 25.94 -4.33
C SER A 132 -15.36 26.01 -4.67
N LYS A 133 -15.73 25.61 -5.91
CA LYS A 133 -17.12 25.50 -6.34
C LYS A 133 -17.69 24.09 -6.12
N VAL A 134 -16.83 23.13 -5.73
CA VAL A 134 -17.21 21.71 -5.62
C VAL A 134 -17.75 21.16 -6.96
N GLU A 135 -17.06 21.49 -8.05
CA GLU A 135 -17.54 21.24 -9.40
C GLU A 135 -16.48 20.57 -10.27
N VAL A 136 -16.89 19.52 -10.96
CA VAL A 136 -16.19 18.92 -12.10
C VAL A 136 -16.93 19.35 -13.35
N ASP A 137 -16.25 20.09 -14.25
CA ASP A 137 -16.84 20.51 -15.50
C ASP A 137 -16.80 19.36 -16.52
N ASN A 138 -17.93 18.65 -16.64
CA ASN A 138 -18.06 17.52 -17.54
C ASN A 138 -17.94 17.88 -19.04
N SER A 139 -18.12 19.17 -19.41
CA SER A 139 -17.91 19.62 -20.77
C SER A 139 -16.44 19.67 -21.20
N THR A 140 -15.51 19.63 -20.19
CA THR A 140 -14.07 19.68 -20.41
C THR A 140 -13.43 18.28 -20.45
N VAL A 141 -14.23 17.21 -20.49
CA VAL A 141 -13.71 15.85 -20.49
C VAL A 141 -12.74 15.61 -21.65
N GLN A 142 -11.56 15.10 -21.31
CA GLN A 142 -10.58 14.63 -22.28
C GLN A 142 -10.24 13.17 -22.02
N ILE A 143 -10.02 12.41 -23.08
CA ILE A 143 -9.43 11.08 -23.01
C ILE A 143 -7.92 11.25 -23.18
N LEU A 144 -7.13 10.88 -22.18
CA LEU A 144 -5.68 10.98 -22.24
C LEU A 144 -5.03 9.72 -22.79
N VAL A 145 -5.51 8.55 -22.34
CA VAL A 145 -4.98 7.24 -22.75
C VAL A 145 -6.14 6.32 -23.12
N THR A 146 -5.96 5.55 -24.16
CA THR A 146 -6.94 4.59 -24.72
C THR A 146 -6.30 3.23 -25.01
N ASN A 147 -7.07 2.26 -25.50
CA ASN A 147 -6.64 0.93 -25.93
C ASN A 147 -6.08 0.06 -24.79
N MET A 148 -6.68 0.19 -23.59
CA MET A 148 -6.32 -0.64 -22.43
C MET A 148 -7.28 -1.81 -22.20
N THR A 149 -8.25 -2.05 -23.06
CA THR A 149 -9.28 -3.09 -22.85
C THR A 149 -8.67 -4.50 -22.79
N ASN A 150 -8.97 -5.21 -21.72
CA ASN A 150 -8.77 -6.65 -21.57
C ASN A 150 -9.77 -7.17 -20.51
N GLY A 151 -10.04 -8.46 -20.50
CA GLY A 151 -10.72 -9.14 -19.41
C GLY A 151 -9.83 -9.27 -18.17
N GLY A 152 -10.25 -10.00 -17.18
CA GLY A 152 -9.45 -10.30 -15.98
C GLY A 152 -9.15 -9.07 -15.12
N HIS A 153 -7.89 -8.65 -15.08
CA HIS A 153 -7.43 -7.54 -14.23
C HIS A 153 -7.67 -6.20 -14.92
N THR A 154 -8.72 -5.51 -14.53
CA THR A 154 -9.23 -4.28 -15.18
C THR A 154 -8.90 -2.98 -14.44
N SER A 155 -8.29 -3.04 -13.27
CA SER A 155 -7.79 -1.85 -12.57
C SER A 155 -6.71 -1.14 -13.41
N ARG A 156 -6.78 0.20 -13.45
CA ARG A 156 -5.79 1.06 -14.10
C ARG A 156 -5.40 2.12 -13.10
N THR A 157 -4.40 1.81 -12.26
CA THR A 157 -3.92 2.76 -11.25
C THR A 157 -3.26 3.94 -11.92
N LEU A 158 -3.49 5.12 -11.38
CA LEU A 158 -2.93 6.38 -11.83
C LEU A 158 -2.01 6.94 -10.76
N LEU A 159 -0.81 7.39 -11.19
CA LEU A 159 0.12 8.13 -10.35
C LEU A 159 0.65 9.32 -11.12
N ILE A 160 0.39 10.54 -10.65
CA ILE A 160 1.11 11.74 -11.10
C ILE A 160 2.41 11.80 -10.33
N SER A 161 3.52 11.93 -11.04
CA SER A 161 4.82 12.08 -10.38
C SER A 161 4.90 13.43 -9.66
N GLU A 162 5.41 13.41 -8.44
CA GLU A 162 5.69 14.64 -7.69
C GLU A 162 6.98 15.32 -8.15
N LYS A 163 7.96 14.51 -8.60
CA LYS A 163 9.24 15.00 -9.13
C LYS A 163 9.13 15.53 -10.55
N GLU A 164 8.30 14.86 -11.37
CA GLU A 164 8.02 15.25 -12.76
C GLU A 164 6.49 15.38 -12.95
N PRO A 165 5.88 16.51 -12.52
CA PRO A 165 4.40 16.65 -12.45
C PRO A 165 3.67 16.53 -13.79
N ASP A 166 4.38 16.60 -14.91
CA ASP A 166 3.85 16.38 -16.26
C ASP A 166 3.82 14.88 -16.64
N MET A 167 4.29 14.00 -15.76
CA MET A 167 4.31 12.57 -16.01
C MET A 167 3.21 11.84 -15.26
N LEU A 168 2.34 11.19 -16.03
CA LEU A 168 1.29 10.28 -15.54
C LEU A 168 1.71 8.84 -15.76
N LEU A 169 1.76 8.06 -14.70
CA LEU A 169 1.99 6.62 -14.75
C LEU A 169 0.65 5.88 -14.73
N VAL A 170 0.56 4.83 -15.56
CA VAL A 170 -0.65 4.00 -15.68
C VAL A 170 -0.26 2.53 -15.64
N SER A 171 -0.83 1.77 -14.69
CA SER A 171 -0.67 0.31 -14.66
C SER A 171 -1.76 -0.38 -15.49
N ARG A 172 -1.44 -1.53 -16.06
CA ARG A 172 -2.37 -2.41 -16.76
C ARG A 172 -2.03 -3.87 -16.46
N GLY A 173 -2.96 -4.59 -15.83
CA GLY A 173 -2.80 -5.99 -15.52
C GLY A 173 -3.06 -6.93 -16.70
N SER A 174 -2.95 -8.22 -16.45
CA SER A 174 -3.18 -9.30 -17.40
C SER A 174 -4.68 -9.51 -17.71
N ALA A 175 -4.96 -10.28 -18.76
CA ALA A 175 -6.35 -10.62 -19.14
C ALA A 175 -6.92 -11.81 -18.36
N GLY A 176 -6.14 -12.43 -17.49
CA GLY A 176 -6.57 -13.58 -16.68
C GLY A 176 -5.49 -14.04 -15.72
N ASN A 177 -5.73 -15.18 -15.07
CA ASN A 177 -4.75 -15.77 -14.14
C ASN A 177 -3.45 -16.18 -14.85
N ASP A 178 -3.56 -16.89 -15.98
CA ASP A 178 -2.50 -17.22 -16.90
C ASP A 178 -2.81 -16.57 -18.26
N ASP A 179 -2.11 -15.47 -18.58
CA ASP A 179 -2.33 -14.67 -19.79
C ASP A 179 -1.13 -14.75 -20.72
N ARG A 180 -1.20 -15.62 -21.70
CA ARG A 180 -0.18 -15.71 -22.75
C ARG A 180 -0.02 -14.43 -23.58
N GLY A 181 -1.05 -13.59 -23.64
CA GLY A 181 -0.91 -12.29 -24.28
C GLY A 181 0.12 -11.39 -23.60
N ALA A 182 0.42 -11.61 -22.32
CA ALA A 182 1.45 -10.88 -21.59
C ALA A 182 2.89 -11.22 -22.05
N GLU A 183 3.11 -12.35 -22.72
CA GLU A 183 4.40 -12.71 -23.32
C GLU A 183 4.78 -11.78 -24.48
N ASN A 184 3.78 -11.17 -25.11
CA ASN A 184 3.98 -10.24 -26.21
C ASN A 184 3.82 -8.80 -25.71
N GLN A 185 4.93 -8.08 -25.64
CA GLN A 185 4.99 -6.68 -25.21
C GLN A 185 4.05 -5.75 -26.00
N ALA A 186 3.79 -6.08 -27.28
CA ALA A 186 2.92 -5.29 -28.16
C ALA A 186 1.43 -5.35 -27.77
N THR A 187 1.03 -6.24 -26.87
CA THR A 187 -0.34 -6.27 -26.33
C THR A 187 -0.58 -5.19 -25.28
N GLY A 188 0.47 -4.65 -24.67
CA GLY A 188 0.41 -3.71 -23.56
C GLY A 188 -0.10 -4.31 -22.23
N ARG A 189 -0.37 -5.64 -22.18
CA ARG A 189 -0.82 -6.32 -20.96
C ARG A 189 0.32 -6.52 -19.98
N SER A 190 0.00 -6.55 -18.68
CA SER A 190 0.99 -6.81 -17.63
C SER A 190 2.14 -5.80 -17.66
N GLN A 191 1.83 -4.50 -17.77
CA GLN A 191 2.81 -3.43 -17.94
C GLN A 191 2.47 -2.19 -17.08
N ILE A 192 3.52 -1.42 -16.80
CA ILE A 192 3.42 -0.07 -16.26
C ILE A 192 4.07 0.87 -17.28
N ARG A 193 3.35 1.95 -17.64
CA ARG A 193 3.80 2.94 -18.60
C ARG A 193 3.64 4.36 -18.11
N ALA A 194 4.54 5.24 -18.52
CA ALA A 194 4.54 6.67 -18.20
C ALA A 194 4.26 7.50 -19.46
N PHE A 195 3.40 8.52 -19.30
CA PHE A 195 2.91 9.41 -20.34
C PHE A 195 3.23 10.86 -19.97
N ASN A 196 3.74 11.64 -20.92
CA ASN A 196 3.87 13.08 -20.73
C ASN A 196 2.53 13.74 -21.04
N ILE A 197 1.92 14.34 -20.03
CA ILE A 197 0.60 14.97 -20.12
C ILE A 197 0.65 16.51 -20.24
N SER A 198 1.83 17.11 -20.37
CA SER A 198 2.00 18.58 -20.44
C SER A 198 1.23 19.25 -21.59
N SER A 199 1.00 18.50 -22.69
CA SER A 199 0.23 18.99 -23.85
C SER A 199 -1.28 18.92 -23.67
N PHE A 200 -1.78 18.23 -22.65
CA PHE A 200 -3.21 18.10 -22.37
C PHE A 200 -3.66 19.23 -21.44
N SER A 201 -3.93 20.39 -22.02
CA SER A 201 -4.60 21.49 -21.31
C SER A 201 -6.11 21.44 -21.54
N SER A 202 -6.87 22.03 -20.64
CA SER A 202 -8.33 22.17 -20.77
C SER A 202 -8.69 22.81 -22.11
N GLY A 203 -9.51 22.13 -22.94
CA GLY A 203 -9.93 22.57 -24.24
C GLY A 203 -8.94 22.36 -25.39
N SER A 204 -7.87 21.57 -25.19
CA SER A 204 -6.98 21.17 -26.27
C SER A 204 -7.62 20.08 -27.13
N ASP A 205 -7.43 20.18 -28.46
CA ASP A 205 -7.80 19.13 -29.43
C ASP A 205 -6.73 18.03 -29.48
N GLN A 206 -6.00 17.79 -28.38
CA GLN A 206 -4.95 16.81 -28.32
C GLN A 206 -5.50 15.40 -28.51
N LYS A 207 -4.94 14.66 -29.45
CA LYS A 207 -5.29 13.27 -29.68
C LYS A 207 -4.84 12.41 -28.50
N PRO A 208 -5.69 11.51 -27.97
CA PRO A 208 -5.29 10.62 -26.88
C PRO A 208 -4.13 9.73 -27.29
N TYR A 209 -3.29 9.39 -26.33
CA TYR A 209 -2.28 8.35 -26.47
C TYR A 209 -2.91 6.97 -26.66
N ASP A 210 -2.36 6.16 -27.54
CA ASP A 210 -2.47 4.70 -27.37
C ASP A 210 -1.68 4.29 -26.12
N TYR A 211 -2.15 3.27 -25.39
CA TYR A 211 -1.40 2.80 -24.21
C TYR A 211 0.05 2.43 -24.55
N LEU A 212 0.30 1.94 -25.76
CA LEU A 212 1.64 1.57 -26.23
C LEU A 212 2.56 2.77 -26.53
N ASP A 213 2.01 3.98 -26.68
CA ASP A 213 2.81 5.20 -26.87
C ASP A 213 3.56 5.61 -25.61
N GLY A 214 3.09 5.17 -24.41
CA GLY A 214 3.74 5.47 -23.14
C GLY A 214 5.10 4.80 -23.01
N ARG A 215 6.05 5.47 -22.36
CA ARG A 215 7.35 4.86 -22.00
C ARG A 215 7.13 3.71 -21.02
N ARG A 216 7.59 2.53 -21.38
CA ARG A 216 7.48 1.34 -20.54
C ARG A 216 8.45 1.43 -19.35
N LEU A 217 7.94 1.26 -18.13
CA LEU A 217 8.72 1.18 -16.91
C LEU A 217 8.97 -0.28 -16.46
N GLY A 218 8.11 -1.21 -16.91
CA GLY A 218 8.23 -2.64 -16.67
C GLY A 218 7.14 -3.42 -17.41
N TRP A 219 7.39 -4.71 -17.65
CA TRP A 219 6.43 -5.68 -18.16
C TRP A 219 6.64 -7.04 -17.52
N GLY A 220 5.77 -8.01 -17.82
CA GLY A 220 5.80 -9.27 -17.08
C GLY A 220 5.33 -9.09 -15.62
N LEU A 221 4.43 -8.15 -15.41
CA LEU A 221 3.83 -7.75 -14.15
C LEU A 221 2.36 -8.19 -14.15
N ARG A 222 2.02 -9.32 -13.53
CA ARG A 222 0.68 -9.91 -13.66
C ARG A 222 -0.43 -8.92 -13.35
N ASN A 223 -0.38 -8.28 -12.19
CA ASN A 223 -1.38 -7.30 -11.78
C ASN A 223 -0.83 -6.34 -10.72
N SER A 224 0.03 -5.43 -11.15
CA SER A 224 0.54 -4.34 -10.30
C SER A 224 -0.55 -3.31 -10.10
N VAL A 225 -1.20 -3.32 -8.92
CA VAL A 225 -2.31 -2.41 -8.60
C VAL A 225 -1.83 -1.19 -7.83
N GLY A 226 -0.98 -1.33 -6.81
CA GLY A 226 -0.41 -0.19 -6.10
C GLY A 226 0.79 0.40 -6.84
N LEU A 227 0.82 1.73 -6.95
CA LEU A 227 1.94 2.50 -7.47
C LEU A 227 2.31 3.62 -6.51
N ALA A 228 3.62 3.83 -6.29
CA ALA A 228 4.11 4.97 -5.53
C ALA A 228 5.45 5.47 -6.05
N GLU A 229 5.69 6.77 -5.86
CA GLU A 229 6.97 7.42 -6.06
C GLU A 229 7.59 7.73 -4.69
N HIS A 230 8.84 7.36 -4.51
CA HIS A 230 9.57 7.67 -3.29
C HIS A 230 9.81 9.19 -3.20
N PRO A 231 9.39 9.87 -2.12
CA PRO A 231 9.31 11.33 -2.08
C PRO A 231 10.67 12.03 -2.17
N GLU A 232 11.74 11.40 -1.70
CA GLU A 232 13.07 11.99 -1.77
C GLU A 232 13.80 11.64 -3.06
N THR A 233 13.84 10.36 -3.41
CA THR A 233 14.67 9.87 -4.54
C THR A 233 13.98 9.92 -5.89
N GLY A 234 12.63 9.96 -5.93
CA GLY A 234 11.84 9.82 -7.16
C GLY A 234 11.81 8.39 -7.71
N GLY A 235 12.24 7.40 -6.91
CA GLY A 235 12.17 6.00 -7.28
C GLY A 235 10.72 5.51 -7.40
N ILE A 236 10.40 4.81 -8.50
CA ILE A 236 9.05 4.29 -8.76
C ILE A 236 8.95 2.85 -8.26
N PHE A 237 7.94 2.59 -7.45
CA PHE A 237 7.64 1.27 -6.91
C PHE A 237 6.23 0.82 -7.28
N SER A 238 6.03 -0.50 -7.35
CA SER A 238 4.70 -1.10 -7.43
C SER A 238 4.56 -2.25 -6.46
N VAL A 239 3.31 -2.57 -6.10
CA VAL A 239 2.95 -3.82 -5.45
C VAL A 239 2.04 -4.64 -6.35
N GLU A 240 2.30 -5.94 -6.43
CA GLU A 240 1.75 -6.83 -7.43
C GLU A 240 1.02 -8.01 -6.82
N ASN A 241 -0.14 -8.33 -7.42
CA ASN A 241 -0.88 -9.56 -7.14
C ASN A 241 -0.41 -10.66 -8.09
N SER A 242 0.19 -11.69 -7.55
CA SER A 242 0.73 -12.81 -8.29
C SER A 242 -0.34 -13.84 -8.68
N ALA A 243 0.08 -14.98 -9.29
CA ALA A 243 -0.84 -15.94 -9.85
C ALA A 243 -1.47 -16.86 -8.81
N ASP A 244 -2.67 -17.34 -9.14
CA ASP A 244 -3.38 -18.36 -8.37
C ASP A 244 -3.21 -19.74 -8.99
N GLN A 245 -3.44 -20.79 -8.19
CA GLN A 245 -3.55 -22.17 -8.65
C GLN A 245 -2.27 -22.67 -9.38
N LEU A 246 -1.09 -22.30 -8.86
CA LEU A 246 0.16 -22.77 -9.42
C LEU A 246 0.48 -24.23 -9.05
N GLU A 247 1.02 -24.93 -10.04
CA GLU A 247 1.62 -26.25 -9.87
C GLU A 247 3.11 -26.18 -10.23
N ARG A 248 3.91 -27.04 -9.62
CA ARG A 248 5.30 -27.27 -9.99
C ARG A 248 5.62 -28.76 -9.96
N ASN A 249 6.12 -29.29 -11.06
CA ASN A 249 6.41 -30.73 -11.26
C ASN A 249 5.19 -31.60 -10.92
N GLY A 250 3.99 -31.16 -11.32
CA GLY A 250 2.72 -31.85 -11.08
C GLY A 250 2.23 -31.80 -9.64
N LYS A 251 2.87 -31.02 -8.73
CA LYS A 251 2.42 -30.81 -7.36
C LYS A 251 1.80 -29.42 -7.24
N ASP A 252 0.65 -29.36 -6.64
CA ASP A 252 0.00 -28.10 -6.25
C ASP A 252 0.82 -27.40 -5.16
N ILE A 253 1.26 -26.17 -5.45
CA ILE A 253 1.99 -25.28 -4.54
C ILE A 253 1.20 -24.03 -4.20
N HIS A 254 -0.01 -23.92 -4.73
CA HIS A 254 -0.86 -22.74 -4.70
C HIS A 254 -1.06 -22.13 -3.31
N LYS A 255 -1.17 -22.96 -2.27
CA LYS A 255 -1.51 -22.45 -0.93
C LYS A 255 -0.52 -21.42 -0.39
N ASP A 256 0.78 -21.65 -0.61
CA ASP A 256 1.85 -20.86 -0.02
C ASP A 256 2.83 -20.29 -1.06
N ASN A 257 2.50 -20.40 -2.35
CA ASN A 257 3.25 -19.84 -3.49
C ASN A 257 2.31 -19.48 -4.64
N PRO A 258 2.68 -18.50 -5.49
CA PRO A 258 3.87 -17.67 -5.41
C PRO A 258 3.72 -16.52 -4.41
N ALA A 259 4.80 -15.83 -4.11
CA ALA A 259 4.79 -14.58 -3.37
C ALA A 259 4.00 -13.50 -4.11
N GLU A 260 3.40 -12.58 -3.36
CA GLU A 260 3.12 -11.23 -3.86
C GLU A 260 4.41 -10.41 -3.85
N GLU A 261 4.49 -9.34 -4.64
CA GLU A 261 5.75 -8.65 -4.89
C GLU A 261 5.68 -7.15 -4.62
N MET A 262 6.81 -6.60 -4.14
CA MET A 262 7.13 -5.18 -4.31
C MET A 262 8.23 -5.07 -5.35
N ASN A 263 7.98 -4.31 -6.41
CA ASN A 263 8.87 -4.15 -7.54
C ASN A 263 9.38 -2.71 -7.64
N PHE A 264 10.67 -2.55 -7.98
CA PHE A 264 11.30 -1.26 -8.22
C PHE A 264 11.51 -1.04 -9.71
N HIS A 265 11.00 0.07 -10.25
CA HIS A 265 10.98 0.39 -11.68
C HIS A 265 12.02 1.45 -12.10
N GLY A 266 12.93 1.81 -11.20
CA GLY A 266 13.90 2.87 -11.46
C GLY A 266 13.27 4.27 -11.35
N TYR A 267 13.79 5.21 -12.13
CA TYR A 267 13.46 6.63 -12.04
C TYR A 267 12.92 7.15 -13.36
N LEU A 268 12.09 8.20 -13.34
CA LEU A 268 11.55 8.78 -14.57
C LEU A 268 12.62 9.44 -15.47
N ASN A 269 13.77 9.78 -14.94
CA ASN A 269 14.92 10.24 -15.73
C ASN A 269 15.63 9.13 -16.53
N GLY A 270 15.24 7.84 -16.36
CA GLY A 270 15.81 6.70 -17.09
C GLY A 270 17.19 6.27 -16.61
N SER A 271 17.60 6.64 -15.39
CA SER A 271 18.93 6.34 -14.85
C SER A 271 19.17 4.89 -14.44
N ARG A 272 18.16 4.02 -14.50
CA ARG A 272 18.29 2.58 -14.21
C ARG A 272 18.47 1.78 -15.48
N GLU A 273 19.51 0.94 -15.56
CA GLU A 273 19.89 0.17 -16.75
C GLU A 273 18.80 -0.82 -17.21
N ASP A 274 18.17 -1.54 -16.27
CA ASP A 274 17.12 -2.55 -16.53
C ASP A 274 15.71 -1.96 -16.51
N GLN A 275 15.55 -0.63 -16.56
CA GLN A 275 14.23 0.01 -16.62
C GLN A 275 13.44 -0.42 -17.87
N GLY A 276 12.19 -0.78 -17.66
CA GLY A 276 11.33 -1.36 -18.72
C GLY A 276 11.58 -2.85 -18.96
N GLY A 277 12.37 -3.51 -18.08
CA GLY A 277 12.67 -4.93 -18.13
C GLY A 277 11.47 -5.84 -17.83
N ASN A 278 11.73 -7.14 -17.93
CA ASN A 278 10.75 -8.21 -17.70
C ASN A 278 10.81 -8.69 -16.24
N TYR A 279 9.69 -8.65 -15.54
CA TYR A 279 9.57 -9.08 -14.13
C TYR A 279 9.13 -10.55 -13.96
N GLY A 280 8.95 -11.29 -15.05
CA GLY A 280 8.81 -12.74 -15.02
C GLY A 280 7.48 -13.29 -15.52
N TYR A 281 6.36 -12.71 -15.15
CA TYR A 281 5.04 -13.21 -15.54
C TYR A 281 4.84 -13.20 -17.07
N PRO A 282 4.31 -14.27 -17.67
CA PRO A 282 3.69 -15.47 -17.07
C PRO A 282 4.62 -16.70 -16.99
N HIS A 283 5.92 -16.52 -17.06
CA HIS A 283 6.89 -17.62 -17.07
C HIS A 283 7.50 -17.92 -15.71
N CYS A 284 7.90 -16.85 -14.99
CA CYS A 284 8.60 -16.92 -13.71
C CYS A 284 7.79 -16.24 -12.63
N TYR A 285 7.88 -16.78 -11.42
CA TYR A 285 7.15 -16.36 -10.23
C TYR A 285 8.08 -16.34 -9.04
N THR A 286 7.80 -15.49 -8.05
CA THR A 286 8.65 -15.36 -6.86
C THR A 286 8.28 -16.39 -5.79
N LEU A 287 9.28 -17.02 -5.20
CA LEU A 287 9.12 -18.01 -4.13
C LEU A 287 8.83 -17.34 -2.80
N TRP A 288 7.75 -17.77 -2.12
CA TRP A 288 7.44 -17.38 -0.76
C TRP A 288 7.75 -18.47 0.25
N SER A 289 7.34 -19.70 0.00
CA SER A 289 7.55 -20.81 0.90
C SER A 289 8.41 -21.89 0.28
N THR A 290 9.47 -22.24 0.98
CA THR A 290 10.36 -23.38 0.67
C THR A 290 9.84 -24.70 1.24
N GLU A 291 8.82 -24.63 2.12
CA GLU A 291 8.23 -25.80 2.75
C GLU A 291 7.47 -26.63 1.70
N ASP A 292 7.76 -27.92 1.64
CA ASP A 292 7.16 -28.86 0.68
C ASP A 292 7.28 -28.46 -0.80
N PHE A 293 8.20 -27.56 -1.14
CA PHE A 293 8.38 -27.07 -2.50
C PHE A 293 9.10 -28.11 -3.37
N PRO A 294 8.53 -28.51 -4.52
CA PRO A 294 9.13 -29.57 -5.36
C PRO A 294 10.43 -29.11 -6.03
N ASN A 295 11.45 -29.97 -5.95
CA ASN A 295 12.77 -29.70 -6.52
C ASN A 295 13.31 -28.31 -6.15
N LEU A 296 13.32 -28.03 -4.82
CA LEU A 296 13.73 -26.74 -4.28
C LEU A 296 15.16 -26.36 -4.71
N GLY A 297 16.09 -27.31 -4.76
CA GLY A 297 17.49 -27.03 -5.07
C GLY A 297 18.09 -26.00 -4.13
N ASP A 298 18.68 -24.94 -4.69
CA ASP A 298 19.28 -23.81 -3.98
C ASP A 298 18.36 -22.56 -3.90
N LEU A 299 17.10 -22.68 -4.37
CA LEU A 299 16.12 -21.60 -4.33
C LEU A 299 15.81 -21.16 -2.91
N LYS A 300 15.67 -19.85 -2.74
CA LYS A 300 15.35 -19.17 -1.47
C LYS A 300 14.11 -18.29 -1.65
N VAL A 301 13.51 -17.91 -0.55
CA VAL A 301 12.47 -16.87 -0.55
C VAL A 301 12.97 -15.64 -1.31
N GLY A 302 12.15 -15.10 -2.20
CA GLY A 302 12.50 -13.96 -3.06
C GLY A 302 13.15 -14.34 -4.39
N ASP A 303 13.62 -15.58 -4.57
CA ASP A 303 14.12 -16.06 -5.86
C ASP A 303 12.96 -16.34 -6.82
N GLN A 304 13.20 -16.18 -8.12
CA GLN A 304 12.21 -16.50 -9.14
C GLN A 304 12.36 -17.94 -9.63
N PHE A 305 11.24 -18.60 -9.91
CA PHE A 305 11.14 -19.97 -10.37
C PHE A 305 10.07 -20.12 -11.45
N PRO A 306 10.19 -21.06 -12.38
CA PRO A 306 9.12 -21.40 -13.30
C PRO A 306 8.09 -22.31 -12.66
N ALA A 307 6.82 -22.13 -13.03
CA ALA A 307 5.73 -23.01 -12.62
C ALA A 307 5.18 -23.79 -13.81
N ASP A 308 4.49 -24.91 -13.51
CA ASP A 308 3.78 -25.67 -14.53
C ASP A 308 2.59 -24.83 -15.02
N ARG A 309 2.43 -24.73 -16.32
CA ARG A 309 1.32 -24.00 -16.91
C ARG A 309 0.02 -24.79 -16.77
N GLN A 310 -1.04 -24.13 -16.34
CA GLN A 310 -2.37 -24.74 -16.17
C GLN A 310 -2.98 -25.19 -17.51
N SER A 311 -2.66 -24.54 -18.60
CA SER A 311 -3.14 -24.95 -19.92
C SER A 311 -2.29 -26.08 -20.50
N ARG A 312 -2.68 -27.32 -20.21
CA ARG A 312 -2.08 -28.55 -20.79
C ARG A 312 -2.05 -28.59 -22.32
N GLN A 313 -2.64 -27.62 -23.01
CA GLN A 313 -2.72 -27.57 -24.47
C GLN A 313 -1.44 -27.12 -25.15
N PHE A 314 -0.47 -26.60 -24.43
CA PHE A 314 0.76 -26.06 -25.02
C PHE A 314 1.96 -26.49 -24.17
N LYS A 315 2.45 -27.69 -24.37
CA LYS A 315 3.84 -28.04 -24.04
C LYS A 315 4.73 -27.31 -25.03
N ASP A 316 5.08 -26.08 -24.72
CA ASP A 316 6.17 -25.41 -25.41
C ASP A 316 7.45 -25.71 -24.65
N ASP A 317 8.46 -26.27 -25.34
CA ASP A 317 9.79 -26.61 -24.78
C ASP A 317 10.59 -25.32 -24.40
N THR A 318 9.95 -24.13 -24.42
CA THR A 318 10.55 -22.81 -24.18
C THR A 318 10.35 -22.27 -22.78
N ASN A 319 9.85 -23.08 -21.82
CA ASN A 319 9.76 -22.63 -20.44
C ASN A 319 11.17 -22.46 -19.85
N PRO A 320 11.46 -21.30 -19.21
CA PRO A 320 12.73 -21.09 -18.53
C PRO A 320 12.91 -22.12 -17.40
N ASN A 321 14.16 -22.41 -17.03
CA ASN A 321 14.50 -23.14 -15.82
C ASN A 321 14.73 -22.18 -14.64
N ASP A 322 15.02 -22.70 -13.44
CA ASP A 322 15.25 -21.90 -12.24
C ASP A 322 16.38 -20.89 -12.40
N GLU A 323 17.49 -21.29 -13.05
CA GLU A 323 18.63 -20.39 -13.27
C GLU A 323 18.31 -19.27 -14.25
N GLU A 324 17.56 -19.57 -15.30
CA GLU A 324 17.07 -18.58 -16.26
C GLU A 324 16.09 -17.61 -15.59
N CYS A 325 15.16 -18.09 -14.73
CA CYS A 325 14.26 -17.23 -13.98
C CYS A 325 15.04 -16.27 -13.07
N LYS A 326 16.05 -16.74 -12.36
CA LYS A 326 16.86 -15.89 -11.47
C LYS A 326 17.72 -14.86 -12.22
N LYS A 327 18.17 -15.18 -13.43
CA LYS A 327 19.19 -14.40 -14.12
C LYS A 327 18.63 -13.43 -15.17
N GLU A 328 17.57 -13.83 -15.87
CA GLU A 328 17.10 -13.09 -17.05
C GLU A 328 15.91 -12.19 -16.78
N TYR A 329 15.33 -12.28 -15.58
CA TYR A 329 14.19 -11.46 -15.18
C TYR A 329 14.55 -10.54 -14.03
N VAL A 330 13.84 -9.42 -13.96
CA VAL A 330 14.02 -8.44 -12.89
C VAL A 330 13.40 -8.99 -11.61
N ALA A 331 14.23 -9.25 -10.60
CA ALA A 331 13.76 -9.76 -9.32
C ALA A 331 13.01 -8.67 -8.52
N PRO A 332 11.99 -9.04 -7.69
CA PRO A 332 11.34 -8.12 -6.80
C PRO A 332 12.31 -7.62 -5.71
N VAL A 333 12.09 -6.41 -5.22
CA VAL A 333 12.84 -5.88 -4.07
C VAL A 333 12.36 -6.46 -2.75
N LEU A 334 11.08 -6.88 -2.67
CA LEU A 334 10.52 -7.65 -1.55
C LEU A 334 9.51 -8.69 -2.05
N ALA A 335 9.49 -9.83 -1.35
CA ALA A 335 8.45 -10.84 -1.45
C ALA A 335 7.48 -10.69 -0.26
N PHE A 336 6.18 -10.79 -0.52
CA PHE A 336 5.15 -10.83 0.51
C PHE A 336 4.45 -12.18 0.53
N GLN A 337 3.75 -12.46 1.62
CA GLN A 337 3.01 -13.71 1.76
C GLN A 337 2.04 -13.93 0.60
N ALA A 338 2.05 -15.15 0.05
CA ALA A 338 1.13 -15.58 -0.99
C ALA A 338 -0.34 -15.27 -0.64
N HIS A 339 -1.10 -14.77 -1.61
CA HIS A 339 -2.53 -14.44 -1.51
C HIS A 339 -2.91 -13.29 -0.57
N THR A 340 -1.96 -12.47 -0.14
CA THR A 340 -2.31 -11.27 0.66
C THR A 340 -2.92 -10.16 -0.17
N ALA A 341 -2.77 -10.19 -1.49
CA ALA A 341 -3.37 -9.29 -2.48
C ALA A 341 -3.09 -7.81 -2.19
N PRO A 342 -1.86 -7.30 -2.39
CA PRO A 342 -1.55 -5.89 -2.20
C PRO A 342 -2.20 -5.03 -3.29
N LEU A 343 -2.92 -3.95 -2.91
CA LEU A 343 -3.69 -3.13 -3.84
C LEU A 343 -3.28 -1.66 -3.91
N ASP A 344 -2.65 -1.11 -2.88
CA ASP A 344 -2.08 0.24 -2.93
C ASP A 344 -0.86 0.34 -2.04
N MET A 345 -0.02 1.33 -2.31
CA MET A 345 1.09 1.72 -1.45
C MET A 345 1.29 3.23 -1.45
N LYS A 346 1.70 3.76 -0.30
CA LYS A 346 2.05 5.18 -0.13
C LYS A 346 3.26 5.28 0.78
N PHE A 347 4.18 6.15 0.45
CA PHE A 347 5.27 6.53 1.36
C PHE A 347 4.78 7.55 2.39
N ASP A 348 5.43 7.58 3.57
CA ASP A 348 5.40 8.75 4.42
C ASP A 348 6.13 9.93 3.73
N LYS A 349 6.01 11.10 4.31
CA LYS A 349 6.58 12.32 3.73
C LYS A 349 8.11 12.28 3.65
N GLU A 350 8.73 11.59 4.60
CA GLU A 350 10.18 11.45 4.73
C GLU A 350 10.74 10.31 3.86
N GLY A 351 9.90 9.45 3.29
CA GLY A 351 10.33 8.30 2.49
C GLY A 351 10.95 7.17 3.31
N THR A 352 10.83 7.22 4.63
CA THR A 352 11.41 6.20 5.53
C THR A 352 10.51 4.99 5.73
N THR A 353 9.24 5.11 5.35
CA THR A 353 8.26 4.04 5.51
C THR A 353 7.29 4.02 4.33
N ALA A 354 7.12 2.85 3.73
CA ALA A 354 6.02 2.59 2.81
C ALA A 354 4.88 1.89 3.55
N TYR A 355 3.65 2.27 3.25
CA TYR A 355 2.43 1.66 3.76
C TYR A 355 1.76 0.91 2.62
N VAL A 356 1.41 -0.35 2.85
CA VAL A 356 0.80 -1.24 1.85
C VAL A 356 -0.53 -1.76 2.36
N SER A 357 -1.58 -1.62 1.53
CA SER A 357 -2.88 -2.23 1.79
C SER A 357 -2.93 -3.64 1.23
N PHE A 358 -3.15 -4.64 2.08
CA PHE A 358 -3.34 -6.03 1.72
C PHE A 358 -4.82 -6.40 1.79
N HIS A 359 -5.46 -6.50 0.63
CA HIS A 359 -6.90 -6.74 0.49
C HIS A 359 -7.36 -8.09 1.05
N GLY A 360 -6.46 -9.07 1.06
CA GLY A 360 -6.68 -10.39 1.63
C GLY A 360 -7.18 -11.42 0.62
N SER A 361 -6.94 -12.67 0.97
CA SER A 361 -7.19 -13.84 0.13
C SER A 361 -8.69 -14.09 -0.10
N TRP A 362 -9.03 -14.68 -1.23
CA TRP A 362 -10.38 -15.17 -1.53
C TRP A 362 -10.41 -16.68 -1.72
N ASN A 363 -9.28 -17.30 -2.00
CA ASN A 363 -9.13 -18.70 -2.43
C ASN A 363 -8.09 -19.48 -1.60
N ARG A 364 -7.79 -19.04 -0.37
CA ARG A 364 -6.84 -19.70 0.53
C ARG A 364 -7.49 -20.01 1.88
N ASN A 365 -7.17 -21.18 2.43
CA ASN A 365 -7.60 -21.61 3.77
C ASN A 365 -6.37 -22.09 4.58
N PRO A 366 -6.09 -21.49 5.77
CA PRO A 366 -6.78 -20.33 6.38
C PRO A 366 -6.55 -19.04 5.58
N PRO A 367 -7.47 -18.06 5.66
CA PRO A 367 -7.33 -16.77 5.01
C PRO A 367 -6.11 -15.98 5.51
N VAL A 368 -5.55 -15.09 4.66
CA VAL A 368 -4.40 -14.23 4.98
C VAL A 368 -4.59 -12.82 4.39
N GLY A 369 -3.79 -11.85 4.87
CA GLY A 369 -3.94 -10.45 4.47
C GLY A 369 -4.99 -9.74 5.31
N TYR A 370 -5.85 -8.92 4.69
CA TYR A 370 -6.90 -8.11 5.34
C TYR A 370 -6.32 -7.14 6.36
N GLN A 371 -5.29 -6.40 5.94
CA GLN A 371 -4.51 -5.54 6.82
C GLN A 371 -3.86 -4.39 6.03
N ILE A 372 -3.40 -3.37 6.74
CA ILE A 372 -2.42 -2.43 6.24
C ILE A 372 -1.14 -2.66 7.02
N SER A 373 -0.03 -2.73 6.31
CA SER A 373 1.30 -2.93 6.91
C SER A 373 2.23 -1.79 6.54
N GLN A 374 3.21 -1.54 7.39
CA GLN A 374 4.35 -0.69 7.14
C GLN A 374 5.57 -1.51 6.72
N VAL A 375 6.38 -0.95 5.83
CA VAL A 375 7.65 -1.48 5.34
C VAL A 375 8.69 -0.40 5.53
N ALA A 376 9.76 -0.69 6.28
CA ALA A 376 10.85 0.26 6.51
C ALA A 376 11.71 0.44 5.26
N PHE A 377 12.12 1.69 5.01
CA PHE A 377 12.97 2.09 3.90
C PHE A 377 14.18 2.86 4.42
N GLU A 378 15.31 2.62 3.80
CA GLU A 378 16.56 3.34 4.03
C GLU A 378 17.21 3.66 2.67
N ASN A 379 17.65 4.91 2.49
CA ASN A 379 18.31 5.35 1.24
C ASN A 379 17.47 5.06 -0.04
N GLY A 380 16.14 5.13 0.05
CA GLY A 380 15.23 4.92 -1.07
C GLY A 380 15.03 3.47 -1.50
N GLN A 381 15.42 2.51 -0.64
CA GLN A 381 15.20 1.08 -0.85
C GLN A 381 14.62 0.43 0.43
N PRO A 382 13.91 -0.70 0.33
CA PRO A 382 13.51 -1.44 1.51
C PRO A 382 14.72 -1.80 2.39
N GLU A 383 14.59 -1.62 3.70
CA GLU A 383 15.64 -2.00 4.66
C GLU A 383 15.91 -3.52 4.68
N LYS A 384 14.85 -4.31 4.50
CA LYS A 384 14.94 -5.76 4.48
C LYS A 384 15.21 -6.27 3.07
N LEU A 385 15.85 -7.43 2.98
CA LEU A 385 16.09 -8.12 1.71
C LEU A 385 14.80 -8.82 1.21
N SER A 386 14.74 -9.11 -0.09
CA SER A 386 13.64 -9.87 -0.72
C SER A 386 13.38 -11.24 -0.07
N SER A 387 14.38 -11.82 0.56
CA SER A 387 14.28 -13.09 1.28
C SER A 387 13.65 -13.00 2.68
N SER A 388 13.36 -11.79 3.16
CA SER A 388 12.77 -11.56 4.50
C SER A 388 11.26 -11.85 4.46
N LYS A 389 10.78 -12.61 5.45
CA LYS A 389 9.35 -12.87 5.67
C LYS A 389 8.68 -11.87 6.63
N ASP A 390 9.45 -10.97 7.23
CA ASP A 390 9.04 -10.01 8.24
C ASP A 390 9.21 -8.53 7.80
N ALA A 391 9.36 -8.30 6.49
CA ALA A 391 9.52 -6.96 5.94
C ALA A 391 8.26 -6.09 6.11
N ALA A 392 7.07 -6.69 6.12
CA ALA A 392 5.79 -6.00 6.25
C ALA A 392 5.19 -6.21 7.65
N THR A 393 5.15 -5.15 8.47
CA THR A 393 4.61 -5.20 9.84
C THR A 393 3.20 -4.60 9.87
N PRO A 394 2.16 -5.36 10.30
CA PRO A 394 0.79 -4.86 10.34
C PRO A 394 0.61 -3.68 11.30
N ILE A 395 -0.09 -2.62 10.84
CA ILE A 395 -0.48 -1.46 11.65
C ILE A 395 -1.99 -1.43 11.97
N ILE A 396 -2.82 -2.03 11.10
CA ILE A 396 -4.23 -2.35 11.35
C ILE A 396 -4.58 -3.66 10.66
N TYR A 397 -5.30 -4.54 11.35
CA TYR A 397 -5.62 -5.88 10.85
C TYR A 397 -6.90 -6.44 11.47
N ASN A 398 -7.49 -7.46 10.83
CA ASN A 398 -8.60 -8.22 11.38
C ASN A 398 -8.07 -9.26 12.39
N LYS A 399 -8.54 -9.19 13.64
CA LYS A 399 -8.06 -10.05 14.73
C LYS A 399 -8.30 -11.56 14.47
N ASN A 400 -9.44 -11.88 13.86
CA ASN A 400 -9.81 -13.26 13.53
C ASN A 400 -10.03 -13.40 12.04
N LEU A 401 -9.03 -13.88 11.33
CA LEU A 401 -9.09 -14.09 9.89
C LEU A 401 -10.10 -15.17 9.47
N GLY A 402 -10.55 -16.05 10.39
CA GLY A 402 -11.63 -17.00 10.11
C GLY A 402 -12.98 -16.33 9.78
N ASN A 403 -13.14 -15.04 10.07
CA ASN A 403 -14.32 -14.26 9.69
C ASN A 403 -14.25 -13.75 8.24
N CYS A 404 -13.07 -13.80 7.62
CA CYS A 404 -12.82 -13.26 6.28
C CYS A 404 -13.06 -14.34 5.19
N PRO A 405 -13.45 -13.96 3.98
CA PRO A 405 -13.57 -12.59 3.45
C PRO A 405 -14.87 -11.86 3.79
N ASP A 406 -15.91 -12.52 4.30
CA ASP A 406 -17.29 -12.03 4.29
C ASP A 406 -17.61 -11.07 5.45
N ASN A 407 -16.90 -11.18 6.56
CA ASN A 407 -17.17 -10.43 7.81
C ASN A 407 -15.93 -9.75 8.35
N CYS A 408 -15.27 -8.93 7.49
CA CYS A 408 -14.07 -8.16 7.80
C CYS A 408 -13.85 -7.04 6.78
N PHE A 409 -13.05 -6.03 7.13
CA PHE A 409 -12.66 -5.01 6.14
C PHE A 409 -11.64 -5.58 5.15
N ARG A 410 -11.66 -5.01 3.94
CA ARG A 410 -10.71 -5.35 2.87
C ARG A 410 -10.11 -4.05 2.32
N PRO A 411 -8.91 -3.63 2.78
CA PRO A 411 -8.37 -2.33 2.44
C PRO A 411 -7.91 -2.26 0.99
N VAL A 412 -8.13 -1.09 0.35
CA VAL A 412 -7.80 -0.83 -1.04
C VAL A 412 -6.96 0.43 -1.19
N GLY A 413 -7.56 1.58 -1.47
CA GLY A 413 -6.88 2.84 -1.71
C GLY A 413 -6.35 3.46 -0.42
N LEU A 414 -5.16 4.04 -0.48
CA LEU A 414 -4.48 4.76 0.58
C LEU A 414 -4.30 6.22 0.20
N ALA A 415 -4.40 7.14 1.17
CA ALA A 415 -4.06 8.54 0.99
C ALA A 415 -3.57 9.17 2.30
N TRP A 416 -2.67 10.15 2.20
CA TRP A 416 -2.30 11.01 3.31
C TRP A 416 -3.08 12.31 3.24
N ASP A 417 -3.56 12.79 4.38
CA ASP A 417 -4.07 14.16 4.48
C ASP A 417 -2.98 15.15 4.89
N SER A 418 -3.32 16.43 4.92
CA SER A 418 -2.39 17.51 5.29
C SER A 418 -1.95 17.47 6.76
N GLN A 419 -2.58 16.67 7.60
CA GLN A 419 -2.23 16.45 9.01
C GLN A 419 -1.41 15.16 9.23
N ASN A 420 -0.89 14.55 8.16
CA ASN A 420 -0.16 13.27 8.18
C ASN A 420 -0.97 12.11 8.81
N ARG A 421 -2.28 12.07 8.54
CA ARG A 421 -3.11 10.93 8.89
C ARG A 421 -3.27 10.04 7.65
N LEU A 422 -3.14 8.73 7.85
CA LEU A 422 -3.31 7.75 6.79
C LEU A 422 -4.80 7.41 6.65
N TRP A 423 -5.33 7.53 5.44
CA TRP A 423 -6.69 7.17 5.11
C TRP A 423 -6.71 5.93 4.24
N PHE A 424 -7.76 5.11 4.40
CA PHE A 424 -7.96 3.97 3.52
C PHE A 424 -9.44 3.70 3.23
N SER A 425 -9.68 3.13 2.06
CA SER A 425 -10.99 2.63 1.64
C SER A 425 -11.08 1.13 1.86
N SER A 426 -12.30 0.61 2.07
CA SER A 426 -12.64 -0.82 2.10
C SER A 426 -13.80 -1.06 1.15
N ASP A 427 -13.52 -1.71 0.02
CA ASP A 427 -14.50 -1.84 -1.07
C ASP A 427 -15.58 -2.89 -0.82
N SER A 428 -15.28 -3.92 -0.04
CA SER A 428 -16.23 -4.99 0.30
C SER A 428 -17.28 -4.54 1.31
N THR A 429 -16.97 -3.52 2.12
CA THR A 429 -17.82 -3.02 3.21
C THR A 429 -18.38 -1.63 2.94
N GLY A 430 -17.94 -0.98 1.85
CA GLY A 430 -18.40 0.38 1.49
C GLY A 430 -17.92 1.49 2.42
N GLU A 431 -16.73 1.33 3.00
CA GLU A 431 -16.25 2.14 4.12
C GLU A 431 -14.99 2.93 3.80
N VAL A 432 -14.79 4.03 4.53
CA VAL A 432 -13.56 4.82 4.55
C VAL A 432 -13.16 5.09 5.99
N PHE A 433 -11.89 4.87 6.27
CA PHE A 433 -11.29 5.02 7.59
C PHE A 433 -10.16 6.04 7.58
N VAL A 434 -9.92 6.66 8.74
CA VAL A 434 -8.72 7.42 9.05
C VAL A 434 -7.92 6.71 10.13
N MET A 435 -6.60 6.78 10.01
CA MET A 435 -5.64 6.32 11.01
C MET A 435 -4.72 7.45 11.43
N ASN A 436 -4.35 7.48 12.70
CA ASN A 436 -3.39 8.44 13.24
C ASN A 436 -2.33 7.72 14.07
N HIS A 437 -1.06 8.08 13.84
CA HIS A 437 0.06 7.59 14.62
C HIS A 437 0.45 8.63 15.67
N ARG A 438 0.44 8.25 16.94
CA ARG A 438 0.95 9.10 18.03
C ARG A 438 2.46 8.91 18.13
N LYS A 439 3.24 9.96 17.88
CA LYS A 439 4.66 9.96 18.21
C LYS A 439 4.77 9.86 19.74
N GLU A 440 5.64 8.98 20.23
CA GLU A 440 6.02 8.99 21.66
C GLU A 440 6.78 10.29 21.88
N ASP A 441 6.31 11.15 22.79
CA ASP A 441 7.08 12.30 23.24
C ASP A 441 8.34 11.76 23.91
N SER A 442 9.50 12.06 23.36
CA SER A 442 10.81 11.62 23.84
C SER A 442 11.28 12.33 25.11
N ASP A 443 10.35 12.87 25.92
CA ASP A 443 10.66 13.52 27.19
C ASP A 443 9.69 13.11 28.30
N SER A 444 10.01 12.01 28.99
CA SER A 444 9.74 11.85 30.42
C SER A 444 10.57 10.68 31.00
N SER A 445 11.87 10.92 31.23
CA SER A 445 12.59 10.22 32.26
C SER A 445 12.30 10.90 33.61
N SER A 446 11.63 10.19 34.47
CA SER A 446 11.64 10.22 35.93
C SER A 446 10.26 10.40 36.56
N SER A 447 9.72 9.35 37.14
CA SER A 447 9.65 9.09 38.58
C SER A 447 8.67 7.97 38.85
N GLN A 448 9.15 7.02 39.64
CA GLN A 448 8.39 5.98 40.33
C GLN A 448 7.30 6.61 41.20
N GLY A 449 6.14 5.96 41.23
CA GLY A 449 5.10 6.16 42.20
C GLY A 449 4.06 5.07 41.99
N ASP A 450 4.13 4.02 42.82
CA ASP A 450 3.08 3.03 43.03
C ASP A 450 1.79 3.76 43.38
N ASP A 451 0.67 3.37 42.75
CA ASP A 451 -0.58 3.09 43.45
C ASP A 451 -1.59 2.45 42.47
N ASP A 452 -2.16 1.39 43.02
CA ASP A 452 -3.17 0.47 42.59
C ASP A 452 -4.54 1.16 42.38
N ASP A 453 -5.22 0.95 41.23
CA ASP A 453 -6.63 0.55 41.24
C ASP A 453 -7.18 0.37 39.82
N GLY A 454 -7.87 -0.75 39.68
CA GLY A 454 -8.33 -1.38 38.48
C GLY A 454 -9.29 -0.63 37.57
N ASN A 455 -9.09 -0.84 36.27
CA ASN A 455 -10.20 -1.25 35.39
C ASN A 455 -9.68 -1.86 34.08
N ASP A 456 -10.23 -3.01 33.76
CA ASP A 456 -9.90 -3.89 32.65
C ASP A 456 -9.99 -3.21 31.27
N ASN A 457 -8.85 -3.23 30.52
CA ASN A 457 -8.82 -3.45 29.09
C ASN A 457 -7.41 -3.92 28.68
N SER A 458 -7.17 -5.22 28.91
CA SER A 458 -5.88 -5.87 28.62
C SER A 458 -5.69 -6.06 27.14
N ALA A 459 -4.72 -5.33 26.57
CA ALA A 459 -4.09 -5.72 25.31
C ALA A 459 -3.08 -6.84 25.60
N PHE A 460 -3.38 -8.04 25.14
CA PHE A 460 -2.44 -9.16 25.20
C PHE A 460 -1.30 -8.94 24.19
N SER A 461 -0.09 -8.72 24.69
CA SER A 461 1.12 -8.83 23.91
C SER A 461 1.53 -10.30 23.80
N LEU A 462 1.55 -10.85 22.60
CA LEU A 462 2.18 -12.13 22.32
C LEU A 462 3.68 -11.89 22.15
N GLN A 463 4.44 -12.15 23.23
CA GLN A 463 5.88 -12.39 23.11
C GLN A 463 6.12 -13.86 22.73
N PRO A 464 7.03 -14.17 21.80
CA PRO A 464 7.48 -15.54 21.62
C PRO A 464 8.38 -15.93 22.80
N SER A 465 8.03 -17.02 23.48
CA SER A 465 8.82 -17.61 24.54
C SER A 465 10.09 -18.23 23.97
N SER A 466 11.23 -17.56 24.14
CA SER A 466 12.54 -18.16 23.99
C SER A 466 12.84 -18.98 25.25
N ALA A 467 12.69 -20.27 25.14
CA ALA A 467 13.23 -21.19 26.15
C ALA A 467 14.77 -21.18 26.07
N ALA A 468 15.40 -20.39 26.90
CA ALA A 468 16.84 -20.46 27.10
C ALA A 468 17.19 -21.76 27.89
N LEU A 469 17.79 -22.69 27.19
CA LEU A 469 18.40 -23.89 27.81
C LEU A 469 19.68 -23.43 28.48
N ILE A 470 19.68 -23.34 29.83
CA ILE A 470 20.89 -23.15 30.63
C ILE A 470 21.57 -24.51 30.71
N VAL A 471 22.65 -24.69 29.95
CA VAL A 471 23.59 -25.79 30.12
C VAL A 471 24.62 -25.36 31.17
N THR A 472 24.48 -25.86 32.38
CA THR A 472 25.50 -25.74 33.43
C THR A 472 26.66 -26.69 33.10
N LEU A 473 27.82 -26.15 32.72
CA LEU A 473 29.09 -26.88 32.68
C LEU A 473 29.59 -27.05 34.11
N ALA A 474 29.52 -28.25 34.61
CA ALA A 474 30.30 -28.68 35.81
C ALA A 474 31.68 -29.10 35.33
N ALA A 475 32.71 -28.33 35.70
CA ALA A 475 34.10 -28.73 35.56
C ALA A 475 34.46 -29.76 36.62
N VAL A 476 34.79 -30.96 36.22
CA VAL A 476 35.49 -31.93 37.07
C VAL A 476 36.93 -31.96 36.63
N VAL A 477 37.79 -31.40 37.49
CA VAL A 477 39.24 -31.61 37.47
C VAL A 477 39.51 -32.92 38.24
N MET A 478 40.07 -33.89 37.57
CA MET A 478 40.88 -34.92 38.23
C MET A 478 42.00 -35.32 37.30
N GLY A 479 43.17 -35.13 37.85
CA GLY A 479 44.44 -35.45 37.26
C GLY A 479 44.85 -36.87 37.35
N GLY A 480 45.84 -37.21 36.58
CA GLY A 480 46.92 -38.00 37.03
C GLY A 480 47.10 -39.41 36.45
N PHE A 481 48.20 -39.56 35.79
CA PHE A 481 49.14 -40.69 35.76
C PHE A 481 48.94 -41.87 34.78
N MET A 482 49.90 -41.88 33.87
CA MET A 482 50.73 -43.00 33.38
C MET A 482 50.09 -44.31 32.86
N ALA A 483 50.29 -44.59 31.65
CA ALA A 483 51.26 -45.50 31.00
C ALA A 483 51.19 -45.40 29.46
#